data_8e079ab6b0a36ead2e1ddc330ff1084c
#
_entry.id   8e079ab6b0a36ead2e1ddc330ff1084c
#
_cell.length_a   1.000
_cell.length_b   1.000
_cell.length_c   1.000
_cell.angle_alpha   90.00
_cell.angle_beta   90.00
_cell.angle_gamma   90.00
#
_symmetry.space_group_name_H-M   'P 1'
#
loop_
_entity.id
_entity.type
_entity.pdbx_description
1 polymer ?
#
loop_
_entity_poly.entity_id
_entity_poly.type
_entity_poly.pdbx_seq_one_letter_code
_entity_poly.pdbx_strand_id
1 'polypeptide(L)' 'MILSVIIPCYNESKTILSLIEAVKKSPVKNREIIIVDDGSKDGTRDILNQLNDPEVRIIFHSKNKGKGAALRTGFSEAKG' A
#
# COMPACT_ATOMS: atom_id res chain seq x y z
N MET A 1 13.67 -15.88 -1.38
CA MET A 1 12.22 -15.68 -1.48
C MET A 1 11.83 -14.32 -0.88
N ILE A 2 10.98 -13.57 -1.55
CA ILE A 2 10.49 -12.28 -1.08
C ILE A 2 9.03 -12.43 -0.69
N LEU A 3 8.69 -11.93 0.51
CA LEU A 3 7.30 -11.87 0.94
C LEU A 3 6.69 -10.55 0.45
N SER A 4 5.62 -10.63 -0.33
CA SER A 4 4.90 -9.44 -0.78
C SER A 4 3.74 -9.16 0.15
N VAL A 5 3.75 -7.96 0.75
CA VAL A 5 2.68 -7.50 1.63
C VAL A 5 1.86 -6.49 0.85
N ILE A 6 0.61 -6.83 0.56
CA ILE A 6 -0.26 -5.98 -0.24
C ILE A 6 -1.27 -5.30 0.67
N ILE A 7 -1.29 -3.98 0.64
CA ILE A 7 -2.16 -3.18 1.49
C ILE A 7 -3.13 -2.39 0.60
N PRO A 8 -4.36 -2.85 0.46
CA PRO A 8 -5.39 -2.05 -0.20
C PRO A 8 -5.79 -0.91 0.72
N CYS A 9 -5.95 0.27 0.16
CA CYS A 9 -6.14 1.48 0.93
C CYS A 9 -7.22 2.35 0.27
N TYR A 10 -8.18 2.79 1.08
CA TYR A 10 -9.21 3.71 0.61
C TYR A 10 -9.66 4.59 1.77
N ASN A 11 -9.39 5.89 1.66
CA ASN A 11 -9.75 6.87 2.69
C ASN A 11 -9.23 6.48 4.08
N GLU A 12 -7.92 6.20 4.14
CA GLU A 12 -7.24 5.73 5.35
C GLU A 12 -6.26 6.77 5.90
N SER A 13 -6.52 8.06 5.68
CA SER A 13 -5.56 9.10 6.04
C SER A 13 -5.16 9.08 7.52
N LYS A 14 -6.07 8.67 8.40
CA LYS A 14 -5.81 8.66 9.84
C LYS A 14 -4.98 7.47 10.29
N THR A 15 -4.94 6.39 9.53
CA THR A 15 -4.36 5.13 9.97
C THR A 15 -3.26 4.60 9.08
N ILE A 16 -3.11 5.12 7.86
CA ILE A 16 -2.21 4.52 6.88
C ILE A 16 -0.75 4.50 7.35
N LEU A 17 -0.27 5.56 7.96
CA LEU A 17 1.11 5.60 8.45
C LEU A 17 1.34 4.61 9.59
N SER A 18 0.37 4.49 10.49
CA SER A 18 0.45 3.52 11.59
C SER A 18 0.46 2.09 11.06
N LEU A 19 -0.32 1.82 10.02
CA LEU A 19 -0.38 0.50 9.40
C LEU A 19 0.96 0.15 8.75
N ILE A 20 1.55 1.10 8.02
CA ILE A 20 2.86 0.90 7.39
C ILE A 20 3.92 0.63 8.47
N GLU A 21 3.92 1.40 9.55
CA GLU A 21 4.86 1.18 10.64
C GLU A 21 4.70 -0.19 11.26
N ALA A 22 3.46 -0.63 11.47
CA ALA A 22 3.20 -1.94 12.04
C ALA A 22 3.76 -3.05 11.17
N VAL A 23 3.60 -2.95 9.85
CA VAL A 23 4.15 -3.92 8.90
C VAL A 23 5.68 -3.90 8.96
N LYS A 24 6.28 -2.72 9.01
CA LYS A 24 7.74 -2.59 9.02
C LYS A 24 8.38 -3.10 10.31
N LYS A 25 7.63 -3.11 11.41
CA LYS A 25 8.12 -3.66 12.68
C LYS A 25 8.10 -5.19 12.72
N SER A 26 7.48 -5.83 11.75
CA SER A 26 7.48 -7.28 11.65
C SER A 26 8.92 -7.79 11.52
N PRO A 27 9.28 -8.91 12.17
CA PRO A 27 10.63 -9.46 12.06
C PRO A 27 10.94 -10.09 10.71
N VAL A 28 9.97 -10.17 9.82
CA VAL A 28 10.17 -10.76 8.49
C VAL A 28 11.14 -9.89 7.69
N LYS A 29 12.18 -10.52 7.15
CA LYS A 29 13.13 -9.87 6.26
C LYS A 29 12.79 -10.22 4.82
N ASN A 30 13.43 -9.55 3.86
CA ASN A 30 13.22 -9.79 2.43
C ASN A 30 11.73 -9.67 2.07
N ARG A 31 11.15 -8.52 2.40
CA ARG A 31 9.77 -8.23 2.06
C ARG A 31 9.68 -7.04 1.14
N GLU A 32 8.63 -6.99 0.34
CA GLU A 32 8.21 -5.78 -0.34
C GLU A 32 6.83 -5.39 0.17
N ILE A 33 6.60 -4.10 0.27
CA ILE A 33 5.30 -3.56 0.70
C ILE A 33 4.70 -2.83 -0.48
N ILE A 34 3.51 -3.24 -0.91
CA ILE A 34 2.81 -2.63 -2.03
C ILE A 34 1.50 -2.07 -1.52
N ILE A 35 1.36 -0.75 -1.58
CA ILE A 35 0.12 -0.08 -1.19
C ILE A 35 -0.63 0.28 -2.45
N VAL A 36 -1.87 -0.16 -2.54
CA VAL A 36 -2.73 0.20 -3.67
C VAL A 36 -3.80 1.16 -3.15
N ASP A 37 -3.69 2.41 -3.51
CA ASP A 37 -4.66 3.43 -3.16
C ASP A 37 -5.82 3.38 -4.15
N ASP A 38 -6.99 3.03 -3.67
CA ASP A 38 -8.15 2.80 -4.52
C ASP A 38 -9.02 4.05 -4.66
N GLY A 39 -8.41 5.14 -5.10
CA GLY A 39 -9.11 6.38 -5.39
C GLY A 39 -9.48 7.19 -4.16
N SER A 40 -8.63 7.23 -3.14
CA SER A 40 -8.91 7.97 -1.91
C SER A 40 -9.13 9.46 -2.15
N LYS A 41 -10.01 10.07 -1.35
CA LYS A 41 -10.38 11.48 -1.46
C LYS A 41 -10.15 12.27 -0.17
N ASP A 42 -9.65 11.63 0.88
CA ASP A 42 -9.56 12.22 2.24
C ASP A 42 -8.15 12.72 2.59
N GLY A 43 -7.26 12.85 1.62
CA GLY A 43 -5.88 13.24 1.88
C GLY A 43 -4.92 12.07 1.98
N THR A 44 -5.40 10.82 1.91
CA THR A 44 -4.53 9.63 1.91
C THR A 44 -3.48 9.71 0.82
N ARG A 45 -3.87 10.14 -0.38
CA ARG A 45 -2.95 10.23 -1.52
C ARG A 45 -1.82 11.22 -1.26
N ASP A 46 -2.11 12.34 -0.61
CA ASP A 46 -1.08 13.32 -0.28
C ASP A 46 -0.08 12.74 0.72
N ILE A 47 -0.58 12.00 1.72
CA ILE A 47 0.28 11.34 2.70
C ILE A 47 1.20 10.34 1.99
N LEU A 48 0.65 9.53 1.10
CA LEU A 48 1.42 8.53 0.37
C LEU A 48 2.43 9.17 -0.59
N ASN A 49 2.05 10.28 -1.23
CA ASN A 49 2.97 11.01 -2.10
C ASN A 49 4.18 11.59 -1.37
N GLN A 50 4.01 11.91 -0.09
CA GLN A 50 5.10 12.43 0.73
C GLN A 50 5.96 11.34 1.34
N LEU A 51 5.50 10.11 1.28
CA LEU A 51 6.23 8.97 1.83
C LEU A 51 7.40 8.63 0.91
N ASN A 52 8.61 8.75 1.44
CA ASN A 52 9.82 8.48 0.67
C ASN A 52 10.54 7.27 1.28
N ASP A 53 10.00 6.10 1.01
CA ASP A 53 10.49 4.86 1.62
C ASP A 53 10.77 3.85 0.51
N PRO A 54 12.04 3.43 0.33
CA PRO A 54 12.39 2.49 -0.74
C PRO A 54 11.81 1.08 -0.58
N GLU A 55 11.36 0.71 0.62
CA GLU A 55 10.68 -0.57 0.83
C GLU A 55 9.24 -0.56 0.36
N VAL A 56 8.66 0.62 0.13
CA VAL A 56 7.23 0.76 -0.12
C VAL A 56 7.01 1.21 -1.55
N ARG A 57 6.25 0.43 -2.31
CA ARG A 57 5.77 0.80 -3.63
C ARG A 57 4.32 1.24 -3.48
N ILE A 58 3.96 2.29 -4.20
CA ILE A 58 2.61 2.84 -4.11
C ILE A 58 2.01 2.88 -5.51
N ILE A 59 0.82 2.34 -5.64
CA ILE A 59 0.06 2.34 -6.89
C ILE A 59 -1.24 3.09 -6.63
N PHE A 60 -1.58 4.03 -7.51
CA PHE A 60 -2.81 4.80 -7.38
C PHE A 60 -3.80 4.40 -8.47
N HIS A 61 -5.01 4.02 -8.07
CA HIS A 61 -6.12 3.94 -9.01
C HIS A 61 -6.71 5.33 -9.19
N SER A 62 -7.06 5.68 -10.42
CA SER A 62 -7.65 6.99 -10.71
C SER A 62 -9.03 7.17 -10.07
N LYS A 63 -9.71 6.07 -9.79
CA LYS A 63 -11.01 6.07 -9.15
C LYS A 63 -11.21 4.78 -8.38
N ASN A 64 -12.18 4.76 -7.49
CA ASN A 64 -12.47 3.58 -6.69
C ASN A 64 -12.95 2.43 -7.58
N LYS A 65 -12.29 1.31 -7.49
CA LYS A 65 -12.62 0.10 -8.24
C LYS A 65 -12.98 -1.06 -7.31
N GLY A 66 -12.93 -0.84 -6.00
CA GLY A 66 -13.24 -1.85 -5.01
C GLY A 66 -12.01 -2.56 -4.47
N LYS A 67 -12.17 -3.14 -3.28
CA LYS A 67 -11.07 -3.81 -2.57
C LYS A 67 -10.52 -4.98 -3.38
N GLY A 68 -11.38 -5.76 -4.02
CA GLY A 68 -10.93 -6.89 -4.85
C GLY A 68 -10.05 -6.44 -6.00
N ALA A 69 -10.40 -5.32 -6.64
CA ALA A 69 -9.58 -4.77 -7.72
C ALA A 69 -8.23 -4.30 -7.20
N ALA A 70 -8.21 -3.67 -6.02
CA ALA A 70 -6.97 -3.22 -5.40
C ALA A 70 -6.04 -4.40 -5.09
N LEU A 71 -6.59 -5.48 -4.56
CA LEU A 71 -5.81 -6.69 -4.28
C LEU A 71 -5.25 -7.29 -5.57
N ARG A 72 -6.05 -7.36 -6.62
CA ARG A 72 -5.59 -7.89 -7.92
C ARG A 72 -4.45 -7.05 -8.48
N THR A 73 -4.56 -5.73 -8.39
CA THR A 73 -3.49 -4.84 -8.84
C THR A 73 -2.21 -5.11 -8.06
N GLY A 74 -2.32 -5.21 -6.73
CA GLY A 74 -1.16 -5.49 -5.90
C GLY A 74 -0.51 -6.82 -6.23
N PHE A 75 -1.30 -7.87 -6.40
CA PHE A 75 -0.78 -9.19 -6.75
C PHE A 75 -0.09 -9.19 -8.10
N SER A 76 -0.62 -8.47 -9.10
CA SER A 76 0.00 -8.45 -10.40
C SER A 76 1.34 -7.70 -10.41
N GLU A 77 1.54 -6.79 -9.45
CA GLU A 77 2.80 -6.05 -9.31
C GLU A 77 3.78 -6.72 -8.36
N ALA A 78 3.35 -7.72 -7.61
CA ALA A 78 4.18 -8.38 -6.61
C ALA A 78 5.25 -9.23 -7.26
N LYS A 79 6.45 -9.21 -6.64
CA LYS A 79 7.59 -10.02 -7.08
C LYS A 79 7.77 -11.29 -6.26
N GLY A 80 7.08 -11.35 -5.13
CA GLY A 80 7.14 -12.49 -4.25
C GLY A 80 6.05 -13.52 -4.43
#